data_dc04887b947e4a3d8ae3d47e348aec41
#
_entry.id   dc04887b947e4a3d8ae3d47e348aec41
#
_cell.length_a   1.000
_cell.length_b   1.000
_cell.length_c   1.000
_cell.angle_alpha   90.00
_cell.angle_beta   90.00
_cell.angle_gamma   90.00
#
_symmetry.space_group_name_H-M   'P 1'
#
loop_
_entity.id
_entity.type
_entity.pdbx_description
1 polymer ?
#
loop_
_entity_poly.entity_id
_entity_poly.type
_entity_poly.pdbx_seq_one_letter_code
_entity_poly.pdbx_strand_id
1 'polypeptide(L)'
;MSSWLATPQRAVLRLLSIVFFTLGIQGAASAAELQVIRIASPDLSAGPKPFAGTSTVSLAHIRGALEQEFAKDGIKIEWSFFKGAGPAVNEALANRQIDFAYLGDLASIIGRAGGVQTRLLLAVRGSNTYLGVPPDSSIATLKDLKGKRVALFRGTGDELAFVRALAEAGLTERDMQIINLDWTAARAALASRQVDAAWQSAGLLILRDRGQIKVPFSTKLAKSRQVTTQSGLIGTQEFITAHADLTQRLINVLVAQAQWASEPAHREQWQKLFSEQGGLPLALVQGEYQDDDLRFRFNPRLDEFVATSYGDSVAKAKSFGLIRRDFDVRAWLAPQFVEQAIAAQHSQDYWPSYDARGVAIKR
;
A
#
# COMPACT_ATOMS: atom_id res chain seq x y z
N MET A 1 -67.41 -78.29 7.46
CA MET A 1 -67.66 -78.72 8.84
C MET A 1 -67.21 -77.62 9.74
N SER A 2 -68.15 -77.08 10.57
CA SER A 2 -68.11 -76.38 11.82
C SER A 2 -67.16 -75.14 11.91
N SER A 3 -67.78 -73.95 11.84
CA SER A 3 -68.33 -73.14 12.97
C SER A 3 -67.35 -72.81 14.04
N TRP A 4 -67.16 -71.52 14.40
CA TRP A 4 -67.89 -70.85 15.44
C TRP A 4 -67.54 -69.36 15.51
N LEU A 5 -68.59 -68.60 15.69
CA LEU A 5 -68.68 -67.16 16.07
C LEU A 5 -67.97 -66.80 17.36
N ALA A 6 -67.50 -65.53 17.46
CA ALA A 6 -67.77 -64.68 18.62
C ALA A 6 -67.48 -63.23 18.33
N THR A 7 -68.44 -62.42 18.70
CA THR A 7 -68.65 -60.98 18.60
C THR A 7 -67.87 -60.14 19.60
N PRO A 8 -68.06 -58.83 19.64
CA PRO A 8 -66.97 -57.80 19.85
C PRO A 8 -66.96 -57.20 21.24
N GLN A 9 -65.80 -56.72 21.63
CA GLN A 9 -65.72 -55.81 22.75
C GLN A 9 -65.13 -54.48 22.35
N ARG A 10 -65.92 -53.43 22.62
CA ARG A 10 -65.57 -52.01 22.47
C ARG A 10 -64.42 -51.65 23.44
N ALA A 11 -63.30 -51.23 22.91
CA ALA A 11 -62.27 -50.53 23.70
C ALA A 11 -62.20 -49.10 23.25
N VAL A 12 -62.51 -48.22 24.17
CA VAL A 12 -62.46 -46.74 24.03
C VAL A 12 -61.01 -46.33 24.00
N LEU A 13 -60.54 -45.85 22.86
CA LEU A 13 -59.20 -45.30 22.72
C LEU A 13 -59.24 -43.81 23.15
N ARG A 14 -58.65 -43.51 24.30
CA ARG A 14 -58.37 -42.13 24.70
C ARG A 14 -57.19 -41.61 23.88
N LEU A 15 -57.41 -40.65 23.01
CA LEU A 15 -56.37 -39.87 22.33
C LEU A 15 -55.72 -38.94 23.34
N LEU A 16 -54.50 -39.28 23.75
CA LEU A 16 -53.63 -38.32 24.39
C LEU A 16 -52.90 -37.52 23.29
N SER A 17 -53.32 -36.29 23.09
CA SER A 17 -52.62 -35.34 22.23
C SER A 17 -51.35 -34.86 22.98
N ILE A 18 -50.19 -35.41 22.59
CA ILE A 18 -48.89 -34.91 22.99
C ILE A 18 -48.57 -33.72 22.08
N VAL A 19 -48.77 -32.53 22.57
CA VAL A 19 -48.29 -31.31 21.93
C VAL A 19 -46.77 -31.23 22.18
N PHE A 20 -46.00 -31.61 21.18
CA PHE A 20 -44.57 -31.32 21.13
C PHE A 20 -44.37 -29.81 20.92
N PHE A 21 -44.14 -29.11 22.03
CA PHE A 21 -43.63 -27.73 22.01
C PHE A 21 -42.15 -27.80 21.61
N THR A 22 -41.86 -27.77 20.31
CA THR A 22 -40.48 -27.55 19.83
C THR A 22 -40.11 -26.12 20.12
N LEU A 23 -39.45 -25.88 21.28
CA LEU A 23 -38.66 -24.65 21.47
C LEU A 23 -37.58 -24.67 20.37
N GLY A 24 -37.81 -23.88 19.32
CA GLY A 24 -36.77 -23.50 18.38
C GLY A 24 -35.74 -22.68 19.13
N ILE A 25 -34.67 -23.33 19.58
CA ILE A 25 -33.45 -22.64 19.93
C ILE A 25 -32.93 -22.09 18.61
N GLN A 26 -33.32 -20.85 18.24
CA GLN A 26 -32.58 -20.04 17.30
C GLN A 26 -31.25 -19.76 17.97
N GLY A 27 -30.29 -20.64 17.76
CA GLY A 27 -28.89 -20.34 17.98
C GLY A 27 -28.58 -19.13 17.11
N ALA A 28 -28.57 -17.94 17.68
CA ALA A 28 -27.88 -16.81 17.10
C ALA A 28 -26.46 -17.34 16.86
N ALA A 29 -26.12 -17.60 15.61
CA ALA A 29 -24.74 -17.79 15.23
C ALA A 29 -24.03 -16.48 15.65
N SER A 30 -23.39 -16.52 16.81
CA SER A 30 -22.45 -15.48 17.21
C SER A 30 -21.43 -15.42 16.08
N ALA A 31 -21.51 -14.39 15.24
CA ALA A 31 -20.44 -14.13 14.32
C ALA A 31 -19.16 -14.13 15.16
N ALA A 32 -18.23 -15.02 14.86
CA ALA A 32 -16.99 -15.09 15.59
C ALA A 32 -16.40 -13.67 15.61
N GLU A 33 -16.25 -13.11 16.81
CA GLU A 33 -15.77 -11.75 16.99
C GLU A 33 -14.36 -11.68 16.35
N LEU A 34 -14.14 -10.71 15.47
CA LEU A 34 -12.87 -10.57 14.78
C LEU A 34 -11.78 -10.33 15.81
N GLN A 35 -10.79 -11.22 15.88
CA GLN A 35 -9.70 -11.15 16.86
C GLN A 35 -8.41 -10.54 16.31
N VAL A 36 -8.26 -10.49 14.99
CA VAL A 36 -7.01 -10.06 14.33
C VAL A 36 -7.30 -9.26 13.08
N ILE A 37 -6.63 -8.11 12.93
CA ILE A 37 -6.54 -7.35 11.67
C ILE A 37 -5.12 -7.52 11.14
N ARG A 38 -4.97 -8.04 9.92
CA ARG A 38 -3.70 -8.38 9.30
C ARG A 38 -3.31 -7.33 8.28
N ILE A 39 -2.16 -6.67 8.52
CA ILE A 39 -1.67 -5.57 7.68
C ILE A 39 -0.30 -5.94 7.10
N ALA A 40 -0.15 -5.81 5.80
CA ALA A 40 1.09 -6.09 5.09
C ALA A 40 1.77 -4.85 4.53
N SER A 41 3.07 -4.91 4.39
CA SER A 41 3.89 -3.92 3.69
C SER A 41 5.10 -4.59 3.04
N PRO A 42 5.63 -4.05 1.92
CA PRO A 42 7.01 -4.29 1.55
C PRO A 42 7.94 -3.89 2.69
N ASP A 43 9.03 -4.65 2.88
CA ASP A 43 10.09 -4.25 3.81
C ASP A 43 11.10 -3.34 3.08
N LEU A 44 11.04 -2.06 3.38
CA LEU A 44 11.90 -1.01 2.81
C LEU A 44 13.09 -0.67 3.73
N SER A 45 13.35 -1.47 4.76
CA SER A 45 14.42 -1.22 5.71
C SER A 45 15.82 -1.35 5.08
N ALA A 46 16.74 -0.56 5.60
CA ALA A 46 18.17 -0.73 5.40
C ALA A 46 18.86 -1.30 6.65
N GLY A 47 18.11 -1.47 7.73
CA GLY A 47 18.55 -1.99 9.03
C GLY A 47 17.81 -3.28 9.41
N PRO A 48 17.95 -3.71 10.68
CA PRO A 48 17.36 -4.97 11.16
C PRO A 48 15.87 -4.87 11.49
N LYS A 49 15.33 -3.67 11.67
CA LYS A 49 13.92 -3.47 12.00
C LYS A 49 13.11 -3.35 10.72
N PRO A 50 11.94 -4.02 10.60
CA PRO A 50 11.09 -3.90 9.42
C PRO A 50 10.53 -2.47 9.29
N PHE A 51 10.39 -2.00 8.06
CA PHE A 51 10.04 -0.61 7.77
C PHE A 51 9.15 -0.49 6.53
N ALA A 52 7.98 0.14 6.68
CA ALA A 52 7.05 0.41 5.58
C ALA A 52 7.36 1.73 4.83
N GLY A 53 8.62 2.14 4.80
CA GLY A 53 9.01 3.41 4.18
C GLY A 53 8.57 4.65 4.96
N THR A 54 8.82 5.81 4.38
CA THR A 54 8.49 7.10 4.99
C THR A 54 7.03 7.47 4.71
N SER A 55 6.09 6.80 5.38
CA SER A 55 4.65 6.90 5.15
C SER A 55 3.86 7.07 6.45
N THR A 56 2.61 7.52 6.34
CA THR A 56 1.66 7.58 7.46
C THR A 56 1.35 6.19 8.03
N VAL A 57 1.34 5.16 7.19
CA VAL A 57 1.17 3.76 7.61
C VAL A 57 2.36 3.32 8.47
N SER A 58 3.58 3.70 8.07
CA SER A 58 4.79 3.45 8.86
C SER A 58 4.76 4.16 10.20
N LEU A 59 4.29 5.42 10.25
CA LEU A 59 4.13 6.14 11.51
C LEU A 59 3.14 5.48 12.45
N ALA A 60 2.01 5.00 11.93
CA ALA A 60 1.03 4.26 12.73
C ALA A 60 1.65 3.00 13.34
N HIS A 61 2.45 2.25 12.55
CA HIS A 61 3.17 1.08 13.05
C HIS A 61 4.22 1.44 14.11
N ILE A 62 5.11 2.41 13.82
CA ILE A 62 6.19 2.80 14.74
C ILE A 62 5.65 3.30 16.08
N ARG A 63 4.53 4.01 16.06
CA ARG A 63 3.90 4.59 17.24
C ARG A 63 2.92 3.65 17.95
N GLY A 64 2.67 2.47 17.40
CA GLY A 64 1.67 1.53 17.93
C GLY A 64 0.25 2.08 17.93
N ALA A 65 -0.07 2.98 16.99
CA ALA A 65 -1.31 3.75 17.03
C ALA A 65 -2.55 2.89 16.68
N LEU A 66 -2.39 1.91 15.81
CA LEU A 66 -3.47 0.96 15.50
C LEU A 66 -3.65 -0.04 16.64
N GLU A 67 -2.56 -0.53 17.22
CA GLU A 67 -2.59 -1.41 18.39
C GLU A 67 -3.32 -0.75 19.56
N GLN A 68 -3.04 0.53 19.82
CA GLN A 68 -3.71 1.30 20.88
C GLN A 68 -5.21 1.47 20.60
N GLU A 69 -5.59 1.75 19.35
CA GLU A 69 -7.00 1.91 18.97
C GLU A 69 -7.81 0.63 19.18
N PHE A 70 -7.24 -0.52 18.77
CA PHE A 70 -7.97 -1.77 18.74
C PHE A 70 -7.82 -2.64 19.99
N ALA A 71 -6.87 -2.30 20.89
CA ALA A 71 -6.63 -3.05 22.14
C ALA A 71 -7.87 -3.09 23.06
N LYS A 72 -8.66 -2.04 23.11
CA LYS A 72 -9.87 -1.95 23.95
C LYS A 72 -10.96 -2.96 23.57
N ASP A 73 -10.95 -3.42 22.30
CA ASP A 73 -11.91 -4.41 21.80
C ASP A 73 -11.26 -5.82 21.72
N GLY A 74 -10.05 -6.00 22.26
CA GLY A 74 -9.33 -7.27 22.22
C GLY A 74 -8.84 -7.65 20.81
N ILE A 75 -8.91 -6.73 19.83
CA ILE A 75 -8.50 -6.98 18.46
C ILE A 75 -6.98 -6.75 18.33
N LYS A 76 -6.26 -7.77 17.91
CA LYS A 76 -4.82 -7.72 17.65
C LYS A 76 -4.55 -7.14 16.26
N ILE A 77 -3.56 -6.25 16.16
CA ILE A 77 -2.98 -5.85 14.88
C ILE A 77 -1.76 -6.72 14.59
N GLU A 78 -1.76 -7.34 13.44
CA GLU A 78 -0.69 -8.22 13.00
C GLU A 78 -0.02 -7.68 11.73
N TRP A 79 1.25 -7.26 11.86
CA TRP A 79 2.04 -6.71 10.77
C TRP A 79 2.88 -7.78 10.11
N SER A 80 2.87 -7.82 8.78
CA SER A 80 3.73 -8.67 7.95
C SER A 80 4.54 -7.83 6.99
N PHE A 81 5.86 -7.98 7.03
CA PHE A 81 6.80 -7.25 6.18
C PHE A 81 7.47 -8.19 5.18
N PHE A 82 7.35 -7.88 3.89
CA PHE A 82 7.77 -8.77 2.81
C PHE A 82 9.01 -8.22 2.09
N LYS A 83 10.12 -8.93 2.16
CA LYS A 83 11.33 -8.62 1.37
C LYS A 83 11.11 -8.82 -0.13
N GLY A 84 10.20 -9.72 -0.52
CA GLY A 84 9.76 -9.92 -1.90
C GLY A 84 8.85 -8.79 -2.43
N ALA A 85 8.67 -7.72 -1.65
CA ALA A 85 7.93 -6.49 -1.97
C ALA A 85 6.51 -6.75 -2.53
N GLY A 86 6.09 -5.97 -3.53
CA GLY A 86 4.74 -6.03 -4.11
C GLY A 86 4.29 -7.40 -4.58
N PRO A 87 5.11 -8.16 -5.33
CA PRO A 87 4.76 -9.52 -5.74
C PRO A 87 4.39 -10.43 -4.57
N ALA A 88 5.20 -10.47 -3.51
CA ALA A 88 4.94 -11.30 -2.34
C ALA A 88 3.71 -10.85 -1.55
N VAL A 89 3.47 -9.54 -1.43
CA VAL A 89 2.26 -9.00 -0.81
C VAL A 89 1.01 -9.37 -1.62
N ASN A 90 1.07 -9.30 -2.95
CA ASN A 90 -0.04 -9.68 -3.83
C ASN A 90 -0.36 -11.18 -3.74
N GLU A 91 0.66 -12.03 -3.57
CA GLU A 91 0.46 -13.46 -3.34
C GLU A 91 -0.26 -13.71 -2.00
N ALA A 92 0.17 -13.04 -0.93
CA ALA A 92 -0.47 -13.14 0.37
C ALA A 92 -1.92 -12.61 0.37
N LEU A 93 -2.21 -11.51 -0.39
CA LEU A 93 -3.57 -11.02 -0.62
C LEU A 93 -4.43 -12.06 -1.37
N ALA A 94 -3.90 -12.64 -2.44
CA ALA A 94 -4.61 -13.66 -3.23
C ALA A 94 -4.92 -14.92 -2.39
N ASN A 95 -4.05 -15.25 -1.46
CA ASN A 95 -4.19 -16.37 -0.52
C ASN A 95 -5.00 -16.02 0.75
N ARG A 96 -5.62 -14.81 0.82
CA ARG A 96 -6.43 -14.33 1.97
C ARG A 96 -5.68 -14.33 3.30
N GLN A 97 -4.36 -14.13 3.26
CA GLN A 97 -3.51 -14.09 4.44
C GLN A 97 -3.44 -12.69 5.07
N ILE A 98 -3.93 -11.66 4.36
CA ILE A 98 -3.88 -10.26 4.76
C ILE A 98 -5.23 -9.59 4.46
N ASP A 99 -5.58 -8.58 5.26
CA ASP A 99 -6.79 -7.78 5.13
C ASP A 99 -6.51 -6.43 4.50
N PHE A 100 -5.38 -5.82 4.88
CA PHE A 100 -4.90 -4.54 4.36
C PHE A 100 -3.45 -4.63 3.90
N ALA A 101 -3.09 -3.84 2.89
CA ALA A 101 -1.71 -3.74 2.44
C ALA A 101 -1.34 -2.30 2.09
N TYR A 102 -0.19 -1.84 2.57
CA TYR A 102 0.46 -0.65 2.06
C TYR A 102 1.32 -1.03 0.85
N LEU A 103 1.02 -0.48 -0.31
CA LEU A 103 1.71 -0.81 -1.56
C LEU A 103 1.98 0.42 -2.42
N GLY A 104 3.04 0.38 -3.23
CA GLY A 104 3.24 1.28 -4.37
C GLY A 104 2.17 1.05 -5.45
N ASP A 105 2.00 2.06 -6.31
CA ASP A 105 0.97 2.09 -7.34
C ASP A 105 1.01 0.87 -8.27
N LEU A 106 2.16 0.53 -8.86
CA LEU A 106 2.25 -0.61 -9.78
C LEU A 106 1.88 -1.92 -9.09
N ALA A 107 2.36 -2.17 -7.87
CA ALA A 107 2.04 -3.40 -7.14
C ALA A 107 0.53 -3.53 -6.86
N SER A 108 -0.11 -2.44 -6.41
CA SER A 108 -1.55 -2.39 -6.19
C SER A 108 -2.33 -2.64 -7.48
N ILE A 109 -1.88 -2.03 -8.58
CA ILE A 109 -2.47 -2.16 -9.92
C ILE A 109 -2.33 -3.60 -10.44
N ILE A 110 -1.16 -4.22 -10.32
CA ILE A 110 -0.92 -5.61 -10.72
C ILE A 110 -1.87 -6.55 -9.97
N GLY A 111 -1.96 -6.43 -8.65
CA GLY A 111 -2.88 -7.24 -7.85
C GLY A 111 -4.34 -7.08 -8.28
N ARG A 112 -4.80 -5.82 -8.44
CA ARG A 112 -6.18 -5.53 -8.87
C ARG A 112 -6.47 -6.03 -10.28
N ALA A 113 -5.59 -5.76 -11.25
CA ALA A 113 -5.70 -6.22 -12.63
C ALA A 113 -5.62 -7.75 -12.76
N GLY A 114 -4.89 -8.39 -11.84
CA GLY A 114 -4.79 -9.85 -11.70
C GLY A 114 -6.02 -10.51 -11.09
N GLY A 115 -6.98 -9.74 -10.58
CA GLY A 115 -8.25 -10.24 -10.05
C GLY A 115 -8.42 -10.20 -8.54
N VAL A 116 -7.39 -9.76 -7.79
CA VAL A 116 -7.52 -9.57 -6.33
C VAL A 116 -8.52 -8.44 -6.06
N GLN A 117 -9.60 -8.77 -5.36
CA GLN A 117 -10.67 -7.82 -5.06
C GLN A 117 -10.26 -6.90 -3.92
N THR A 118 -9.77 -5.72 -4.26
CA THR A 118 -9.30 -4.68 -3.32
C THR A 118 -9.96 -3.34 -3.60
N ARG A 119 -9.87 -2.42 -2.62
CA ARG A 119 -10.20 -1.00 -2.78
C ARG A 119 -9.03 -0.17 -2.26
N LEU A 120 -8.73 0.96 -2.93
CA LEU A 120 -7.79 1.95 -2.41
C LEU A 120 -8.50 2.85 -1.40
N LEU A 121 -8.00 2.87 -0.17
CA LEU A 121 -8.64 3.50 0.98
C LEU A 121 -7.98 4.82 1.37
N LEU A 122 -6.67 4.96 1.17
CA LEU A 122 -5.91 6.13 1.60
C LEU A 122 -4.70 6.32 0.67
N ALA A 123 -4.43 7.58 0.30
CA ALA A 123 -3.27 7.92 -0.52
C ALA A 123 -2.01 8.18 0.32
N VAL A 124 -0.86 7.80 -0.24
CA VAL A 124 0.48 8.23 0.17
C VAL A 124 1.20 8.74 -1.07
N ARG A 125 1.66 10.00 -1.04
CA ARG A 125 2.05 10.72 -2.25
C ARG A 125 3.55 10.95 -2.37
N GLY A 126 4.03 10.93 -3.60
CA GLY A 126 5.24 11.62 -4.02
C GLY A 126 6.55 11.04 -3.53
N SER A 127 6.72 9.71 -3.46
CA SER A 127 8.03 9.13 -3.21
C SER A 127 8.96 9.32 -4.40
N ASN A 128 10.20 9.77 -4.13
CA ASN A 128 11.19 9.98 -5.18
C ASN A 128 11.99 8.73 -5.49
N THR A 129 12.45 8.65 -6.74
CA THR A 129 13.37 7.62 -7.22
C THR A 129 14.63 8.24 -7.80
N TYR A 130 15.72 7.49 -7.80
CA TYR A 130 17.07 7.95 -8.08
C TYR A 130 17.79 6.95 -9.01
N LEU A 131 18.54 7.48 -9.97
CA LEU A 131 19.49 6.72 -10.74
C LEU A 131 20.85 6.82 -10.07
N GLY A 132 21.36 5.71 -9.57
CA GLY A 132 22.73 5.62 -9.03
C GLY A 132 23.68 4.97 -10.02
N VAL A 133 24.89 5.51 -10.12
CA VAL A 133 25.97 4.98 -10.97
C VAL A 133 27.30 5.05 -10.22
N PRO A 134 28.33 4.23 -10.57
CA PRO A 134 29.66 4.35 -9.99
C PRO A 134 30.22 5.79 -10.09
N PRO A 135 31.07 6.25 -9.16
CA PRO A 135 31.55 7.64 -9.16
C PRO A 135 32.30 8.05 -10.44
N ASP A 136 33.04 7.11 -11.03
CA ASP A 136 33.81 7.28 -12.27
C ASP A 136 33.02 6.97 -13.55
N SER A 137 31.73 6.62 -13.44
CA SER A 137 30.88 6.32 -14.59
C SER A 137 30.72 7.54 -15.52
N SER A 138 30.71 7.31 -16.82
CA SER A 138 30.38 8.34 -17.83
C SER A 138 28.87 8.59 -17.97
N ILE A 139 28.02 7.78 -17.32
CA ILE A 139 26.56 7.96 -17.36
C ILE A 139 26.19 9.26 -16.64
N ALA A 140 25.66 10.24 -17.39
CA ALA A 140 25.23 11.54 -16.92
C ALA A 140 23.72 11.75 -17.10
N THR A 141 23.09 11.03 -18.03
CA THR A 141 21.67 11.14 -18.37
C THR A 141 21.04 9.75 -18.54
N LEU A 142 19.70 9.69 -18.61
CA LEU A 142 18.99 8.44 -18.93
C LEU A 142 19.36 7.90 -20.33
N LYS A 143 19.72 8.77 -21.28
CA LYS A 143 20.11 8.34 -22.64
C LYS A 143 21.40 7.52 -22.66
N ASP A 144 22.26 7.70 -21.67
CA ASP A 144 23.52 6.98 -21.55
C ASP A 144 23.34 5.54 -21.03
N LEU A 145 22.10 5.17 -20.66
CA LEU A 145 21.76 3.80 -20.23
C LEU A 145 21.65 2.80 -21.39
N LYS A 146 21.70 3.24 -22.66
CA LYS A 146 21.65 2.33 -23.80
C LYS A 146 22.78 1.29 -23.73
N GLY A 147 22.36 -0.01 -23.80
CA GLY A 147 23.26 -1.15 -23.70
C GLY A 147 23.84 -1.44 -22.32
N LYS A 148 23.47 -0.66 -21.28
CA LYS A 148 23.98 -0.83 -19.91
C LYS A 148 23.18 -1.86 -19.11
N ARG A 149 23.82 -2.45 -18.10
CA ARG A 149 23.17 -3.31 -17.10
C ARG A 149 22.57 -2.42 -16.01
N VAL A 150 21.27 -2.45 -15.87
CA VAL A 150 20.54 -1.61 -14.90
C VAL A 150 19.81 -2.49 -13.91
N ALA A 151 20.14 -2.38 -12.62
CA ALA A 151 19.41 -3.06 -11.56
C ALA A 151 18.07 -2.35 -11.29
N LEU A 152 17.00 -3.12 -11.27
CA LEU A 152 15.64 -2.66 -11.04
C LEU A 152 14.84 -3.74 -10.30
N PHE A 153 14.02 -3.37 -9.32
CA PHE A 153 13.14 -4.33 -8.66
C PHE A 153 11.77 -4.33 -9.33
N ARG A 154 11.48 -5.41 -10.09
CA ARG A 154 10.25 -5.54 -10.86
C ARG A 154 9.02 -5.73 -9.99
N GLY A 155 7.87 -5.34 -10.49
CA GLY A 155 6.58 -5.40 -9.78
C GLY A 155 6.43 -4.36 -8.67
N THR A 156 7.30 -3.34 -8.63
CA THR A 156 7.27 -2.26 -7.65
C THR A 156 6.95 -0.91 -8.29
N GLY A 157 6.59 0.09 -7.49
CA GLY A 157 6.41 1.46 -7.96
C GLY A 157 7.68 2.05 -8.60
N ASP A 158 8.87 1.59 -8.18
CA ASP A 158 10.14 2.00 -8.76
C ASP A 158 10.24 1.60 -10.25
N GLU A 159 9.73 0.42 -10.64
CA GLU A 159 9.68 0.00 -12.06
C GLU A 159 8.81 0.94 -12.88
N LEU A 160 7.61 1.29 -12.41
CA LEU A 160 6.73 2.18 -13.15
C LEU A 160 7.32 3.60 -13.28
N ALA A 161 7.95 4.11 -12.21
CA ALA A 161 8.66 5.38 -12.26
C ALA A 161 9.82 5.34 -13.28
N PHE A 162 10.55 4.22 -13.34
CA PHE A 162 11.64 4.04 -14.30
C PHE A 162 11.16 4.04 -15.75
N VAL A 163 10.13 3.25 -16.07
CA VAL A 163 9.62 3.20 -17.46
C VAL A 163 9.01 4.52 -17.90
N ARG A 164 8.42 5.29 -16.96
CA ARG A 164 7.98 6.68 -17.22
C ARG A 164 9.15 7.59 -17.56
N ALA A 165 10.20 7.56 -16.74
CA ALA A 165 11.40 8.38 -16.97
C ALA A 165 12.10 8.01 -18.27
N LEU A 166 12.17 6.72 -18.62
CA LEU A 166 12.68 6.27 -19.91
C LEU A 166 11.84 6.79 -21.08
N ALA A 167 10.51 6.71 -20.99
CA ALA A 167 9.61 7.17 -22.04
C ALA A 167 9.78 8.68 -22.31
N GLU A 168 9.93 9.50 -21.26
CA GLU A 168 10.23 10.94 -21.40
C GLU A 168 11.60 11.19 -22.09
N ALA A 169 12.56 10.29 -21.91
CA ALA A 169 13.86 10.35 -22.57
C ALA A 169 13.86 9.75 -24.00
N GLY A 170 12.71 9.23 -24.46
CA GLY A 170 12.56 8.52 -25.75
C GLY A 170 13.18 7.13 -25.75
N LEU A 171 13.23 6.47 -24.60
CA LEU A 171 13.79 5.14 -24.38
C LEU A 171 12.72 4.16 -23.89
N THR A 172 13.08 2.88 -23.99
CA THR A 172 12.35 1.76 -23.41
C THR A 172 13.30 0.84 -22.64
N GLU A 173 12.80 -0.09 -21.87
CA GLU A 173 13.63 -1.11 -21.20
C GLU A 173 14.39 -2.01 -22.19
N ARG A 174 13.95 -2.08 -23.46
CA ARG A 174 14.64 -2.86 -24.52
C ARG A 174 15.97 -2.24 -24.95
N ASP A 175 16.17 -0.96 -24.63
CA ASP A 175 17.43 -0.26 -24.96
C ASP A 175 18.58 -0.62 -23.99
N MET A 176 18.31 -1.41 -22.93
CA MET A 176 19.28 -1.77 -21.88
C MET A 176 19.06 -3.20 -21.38
N GLN A 177 19.95 -3.67 -20.51
CA GLN A 177 19.84 -4.98 -19.85
C GLN A 177 19.29 -4.78 -18.42
N ILE A 178 18.00 -5.09 -18.22
CA ILE A 178 17.40 -5.01 -16.88
C ILE A 178 17.77 -6.26 -16.09
N ILE A 179 18.40 -6.04 -14.94
CA ILE A 179 18.73 -7.07 -13.95
C ILE A 179 17.74 -6.93 -12.80
N ASN A 180 16.85 -7.90 -12.66
CA ASN A 180 15.85 -7.89 -11.58
C ASN A 180 16.52 -8.26 -10.25
N LEU A 181 16.68 -7.28 -9.37
CA LEU A 181 17.27 -7.44 -8.04
C LEU A 181 16.42 -6.69 -7.03
N ASP A 182 16.25 -7.26 -5.83
CA ASP A 182 15.68 -6.52 -4.71
C ASP A 182 16.56 -5.32 -4.34
N TRP A 183 16.00 -4.40 -3.52
CA TRP A 183 16.69 -3.14 -3.19
C TRP A 183 18.06 -3.34 -2.53
N THR A 184 18.23 -4.37 -1.70
CA THR A 184 19.51 -4.65 -1.02
C THR A 184 20.51 -5.26 -1.97
N ALA A 185 20.09 -6.25 -2.76
CA ALA A 185 20.91 -6.86 -3.78
C ALA A 185 21.33 -5.86 -4.88
N ALA A 186 20.41 -4.96 -5.28
CA ALA A 186 20.73 -3.91 -6.26
C ALA A 186 21.80 -2.94 -5.76
N ARG A 187 21.73 -2.52 -4.48
CA ARG A 187 22.79 -1.68 -3.87
C ARG A 187 24.13 -2.41 -3.81
N ALA A 188 24.13 -3.68 -3.42
CA ALA A 188 25.35 -4.48 -3.36
C ALA A 188 25.96 -4.68 -4.76
N ALA A 189 25.13 -5.01 -5.76
CA ALA A 189 25.56 -5.19 -7.15
C ALA A 189 26.14 -3.90 -7.75
N LEU A 190 25.57 -2.73 -7.44
CA LEU A 190 26.08 -1.44 -7.88
C LEU A 190 27.43 -1.11 -7.21
N ALA A 191 27.54 -1.28 -5.90
CA ALA A 191 28.76 -1.05 -5.15
C ALA A 191 29.92 -1.95 -5.60
N SER A 192 29.62 -3.20 -5.97
CA SER A 192 30.60 -4.18 -6.50
C SER A 192 30.80 -4.12 -8.02
N ARG A 193 30.16 -3.15 -8.73
CA ARG A 193 30.25 -2.94 -10.19
C ARG A 193 29.73 -4.13 -11.04
N GLN A 194 28.86 -4.96 -10.47
CA GLN A 194 28.19 -6.04 -11.21
C GLN A 194 27.10 -5.51 -12.14
N VAL A 195 26.60 -4.30 -11.86
CA VAL A 195 25.71 -3.53 -12.74
C VAL A 195 26.32 -2.14 -12.98
N ASP A 196 25.93 -1.52 -14.08
CA ASP A 196 26.45 -0.21 -14.50
C ASP A 196 25.63 0.93 -13.88
N ALA A 197 24.37 0.65 -13.52
CA ALA A 197 23.45 1.58 -12.85
C ALA A 197 22.44 0.81 -12.00
N ALA A 198 21.82 1.50 -11.04
CA ALA A 198 20.66 1.03 -10.31
C ALA A 198 19.61 2.13 -10.21
N TRP A 199 18.35 1.76 -10.37
CA TRP A 199 17.22 2.64 -10.15
C TRP A 199 16.46 2.20 -8.90
N GLN A 200 16.29 3.12 -7.94
CA GLN A 200 15.71 2.80 -6.64
C GLN A 200 15.20 4.06 -5.93
N SER A 201 14.33 3.87 -4.95
CA SER A 201 13.93 4.90 -3.98
C SER A 201 15.09 5.35 -3.08
N ALA A 202 14.81 6.24 -2.11
CA ALA A 202 15.82 6.95 -1.31
C ALA A 202 16.88 6.07 -0.61
N GLY A 203 16.62 4.77 -0.40
CA GLY A 203 17.63 3.85 0.16
C GLY A 203 18.93 3.77 -0.64
N LEU A 204 18.90 4.10 -1.94
CA LEU A 204 20.10 4.18 -2.78
C LEU A 204 21.06 5.29 -2.34
N LEU A 205 20.54 6.37 -1.77
CA LEU A 205 21.32 7.52 -1.34
C LEU A 205 22.31 7.21 -0.21
N ILE A 206 22.15 6.09 0.49
CA ILE A 206 23.12 5.58 1.46
C ILE A 206 24.50 5.38 0.81
N LEU A 207 24.51 4.86 -0.42
CA LEU A 207 25.76 4.66 -1.17
C LEU A 207 26.35 6.00 -1.64
N ARG A 208 25.50 6.96 -2.03
CA ARG A 208 25.93 8.31 -2.39
C ARG A 208 26.63 8.99 -1.20
N ASP A 209 26.02 8.94 -0.02
CA ASP A 209 26.55 9.60 1.19
C ASP A 209 27.87 8.96 1.66
N ARG A 210 28.14 7.72 1.26
CA ARG A 210 29.41 7.03 1.44
C ARG A 210 30.43 7.28 0.31
N GLY A 211 30.09 8.10 -0.68
CA GLY A 211 30.94 8.36 -1.84
C GLY A 211 31.10 7.16 -2.81
N GLN A 212 30.26 6.13 -2.66
CA GLN A 212 30.34 4.90 -3.46
C GLN A 212 29.60 5.00 -4.79
N ILE A 213 28.73 5.99 -4.93
CA ILE A 213 28.00 6.29 -6.17
C ILE A 213 27.83 7.79 -6.36
N LYS A 214 27.52 8.21 -7.61
CA LYS A 214 26.89 9.49 -7.91
C LYS A 214 25.45 9.29 -8.39
N VAL A 215 24.63 10.32 -8.30
CA VAL A 215 23.20 10.31 -8.67
C VAL A 215 22.98 11.33 -9.79
N PRO A 216 23.10 10.94 -11.06
CA PRO A 216 22.95 11.86 -12.19
C PRO A 216 21.50 12.22 -12.50
N PHE A 217 20.54 11.45 -12.02
CA PHE A 217 19.13 11.71 -12.24
C PHE A 217 18.28 11.38 -10.99
N SER A 218 17.23 12.20 -10.77
CA SER A 218 16.24 12.00 -9.70
C SER A 218 14.89 12.56 -10.10
N THR A 219 13.81 11.86 -9.78
CA THR A 219 12.44 12.38 -9.92
C THR A 219 12.15 13.56 -9.01
N LYS A 220 12.93 13.76 -7.93
CA LYS A 220 12.83 14.93 -7.04
C LYS A 220 13.04 16.26 -7.78
N LEU A 221 13.87 16.25 -8.81
CA LEU A 221 14.17 17.43 -9.63
C LEU A 221 13.22 17.61 -10.82
N ALA A 222 12.28 16.69 -11.00
CA ALA A 222 11.32 16.75 -12.09
C ALA A 222 10.31 17.88 -11.89
N LYS A 223 9.88 18.49 -13.00
CA LYS A 223 8.89 19.60 -12.97
C LYS A 223 7.49 19.13 -12.59
N SER A 224 7.15 17.86 -12.86
CA SER A 224 5.84 17.29 -12.61
C SER A 224 5.86 16.37 -11.40
N ARG A 225 4.92 16.54 -10.49
CA ARG A 225 4.69 15.63 -9.35
C ARG A 225 4.20 14.25 -9.78
N GLN A 226 3.68 14.12 -11.01
CA GLN A 226 3.18 12.85 -11.56
C GLN A 226 4.29 11.83 -11.87
N VAL A 227 5.55 12.26 -12.00
CA VAL A 227 6.68 11.33 -12.22
C VAL A 227 7.12 10.60 -10.95
N THR A 228 6.67 11.06 -9.77
CA THR A 228 6.97 10.42 -8.51
C THR A 228 6.15 9.14 -8.31
N THR A 229 6.65 8.19 -7.54
CA THR A 229 5.91 6.99 -7.18
C THR A 229 4.75 7.35 -6.26
N GLN A 230 3.55 6.93 -6.61
CA GLN A 230 2.40 6.98 -5.71
C GLN A 230 2.30 5.68 -4.94
N SER A 231 1.71 5.75 -3.77
CA SER A 231 1.46 4.59 -2.91
C SER A 231 0.11 4.77 -2.21
N GLY A 232 -0.36 3.73 -1.54
CA GLY A 232 -1.57 3.83 -0.74
C GLY A 232 -1.83 2.61 0.10
N LEU A 233 -2.80 2.75 0.98
CA LEU A 233 -3.36 1.62 1.70
C LEU A 233 -4.51 1.05 0.88
N ILE A 234 -4.42 -0.22 0.52
CA ILE A 234 -5.52 -1.01 -0.03
C ILE A 234 -6.08 -1.93 1.04
N GLY A 235 -7.38 -2.21 0.96
CA GLY A 235 -8.05 -3.24 1.77
C GLY A 235 -8.76 -4.24 0.87
N THR A 236 -8.91 -5.48 1.33
CA THR A 236 -9.71 -6.49 0.61
C THR A 236 -11.18 -6.10 0.65
N GLN A 237 -11.89 -6.27 -0.47
CA GLN A 237 -13.32 -5.98 -0.54
C GLN A 237 -14.10 -6.82 0.47
N GLU A 238 -13.67 -8.05 0.72
CA GLU A 238 -14.27 -8.97 1.68
C GLU A 238 -14.25 -8.36 3.10
N PHE A 239 -13.06 -7.94 3.57
CA PHE A 239 -12.92 -7.33 4.91
C PHE A 239 -13.70 -6.02 5.03
N ILE A 240 -13.58 -5.14 4.02
CA ILE A 240 -14.27 -3.83 4.02
C ILE A 240 -15.78 -4.01 4.10
N THR A 241 -16.34 -5.02 3.41
CA THR A 241 -17.78 -5.28 3.40
C THR A 241 -18.26 -5.87 4.73
N ALA A 242 -17.48 -6.80 5.30
CA ALA A 242 -17.83 -7.46 6.55
C ALA A 242 -17.61 -6.57 7.80
N HIS A 243 -16.62 -5.65 7.74
CA HIS A 243 -16.13 -4.86 8.87
C HIS A 243 -15.93 -3.39 8.48
N ALA A 244 -16.97 -2.74 7.96
CA ALA A 244 -16.89 -1.36 7.49
C ALA A 244 -16.56 -0.37 8.62
N ASP A 245 -17.06 -0.63 9.83
CA ASP A 245 -16.80 0.13 11.05
C ASP A 245 -15.34 0.04 11.49
N LEU A 246 -14.75 -1.17 11.51
CA LEU A 246 -13.33 -1.37 11.82
C LEU A 246 -12.43 -0.76 10.74
N THR A 247 -12.84 -0.85 9.47
CA THR A 247 -12.16 -0.17 8.37
C THR A 247 -12.16 1.35 8.57
N GLN A 248 -13.31 1.93 8.95
CA GLN A 248 -13.41 3.36 9.24
C GLN A 248 -12.51 3.77 10.41
N ARG A 249 -12.49 3.01 11.49
CA ARG A 249 -11.64 3.28 12.67
C ARG A 249 -10.16 3.23 12.29
N LEU A 250 -9.74 2.23 11.50
CA LEU A 250 -8.37 2.13 11.00
C LEU A 250 -8.00 3.37 10.17
N ILE A 251 -8.85 3.82 9.27
CA ILE A 251 -8.62 5.02 8.48
C ILE A 251 -8.61 6.28 9.35
N ASN A 252 -9.46 6.38 10.39
CA ASN A 252 -9.42 7.49 11.34
C ASN A 252 -8.05 7.64 12.00
N VAL A 253 -7.44 6.52 12.44
CA VAL A 253 -6.08 6.52 13.01
C VAL A 253 -5.06 7.00 11.99
N LEU A 254 -5.11 6.49 10.76
CA LEU A 254 -4.14 6.87 9.73
C LEU A 254 -4.27 8.34 9.32
N VAL A 255 -5.49 8.89 9.25
CA VAL A 255 -5.72 10.31 8.98
C VAL A 255 -5.17 11.18 10.12
N ALA A 256 -5.31 10.76 11.38
CA ALA A 256 -4.69 11.44 12.51
C ALA A 256 -3.15 11.42 12.44
N GLN A 257 -2.54 10.29 12.05
CA GLN A 257 -1.10 10.23 11.82
C GLN A 257 -0.65 11.13 10.65
N ALA A 258 -1.46 11.22 9.60
CA ALA A 258 -1.21 12.10 8.47
C ALA A 258 -1.23 13.58 8.88
N GLN A 259 -2.21 13.98 9.68
CA GLN A 259 -2.31 15.34 10.22
C GLN A 259 -1.11 15.68 11.09
N TRP A 260 -0.79 14.81 12.04
CA TRP A 260 0.36 14.98 12.91
C TRP A 260 1.67 15.13 12.11
N ALA A 261 1.89 14.31 11.09
CA ALA A 261 3.09 14.38 10.25
C ALA A 261 3.12 15.62 9.34
N SER A 262 1.97 16.17 8.98
CA SER A 262 1.85 17.39 8.16
C SER A 262 2.20 18.66 8.93
N GLU A 263 2.19 18.62 10.27
CA GLU A 263 2.53 19.76 11.11
C GLU A 263 4.05 20.01 11.12
N PRO A 264 4.51 21.22 10.76
CA PRO A 264 5.95 21.56 10.77
C PRO A 264 6.62 21.32 12.12
N ALA A 265 5.89 21.50 13.23
CA ALA A 265 6.39 21.29 14.59
C ALA A 265 6.80 19.85 14.88
N HIS A 266 6.25 18.87 14.15
CA HIS A 266 6.56 17.45 14.33
C HIS A 266 7.62 16.92 13.36
N ARG A 267 8.13 17.78 12.44
CA ARG A 267 9.04 17.38 11.35
C ARG A 267 10.27 16.63 11.88
N GLU A 268 10.99 17.20 12.83
CA GLU A 268 12.20 16.57 13.38
C GLU A 268 11.88 15.23 14.06
N GLN A 269 10.75 15.16 14.76
CA GLN A 269 10.35 13.96 15.49
C GLN A 269 10.09 12.79 14.54
N TRP A 270 9.24 12.97 13.50
CA TRP A 270 8.98 11.86 12.59
C TRP A 270 10.18 11.53 11.68
N GLN A 271 11.04 12.51 11.33
CA GLN A 271 12.28 12.23 10.62
C GLN A 271 13.19 11.30 11.41
N LYS A 272 13.29 11.53 12.73
CA LYS A 272 14.04 10.67 13.65
C LYS A 272 13.46 9.28 13.75
N LEU A 273 12.13 9.18 13.91
CA LEU A 273 11.43 7.89 13.92
C LEU A 273 11.68 7.09 12.64
N PHE A 274 11.59 7.71 11.47
CA PHE A 274 11.87 7.04 10.20
C PHE A 274 13.34 6.63 10.06
N SER A 275 14.26 7.49 10.48
CA SER A 275 15.71 7.21 10.49
C SER A 275 16.02 5.97 11.33
N GLU A 276 15.55 5.95 12.57
CA GLU A 276 15.81 4.86 13.53
C GLU A 276 15.15 3.55 13.12
N GLN A 277 13.88 3.59 12.67
CA GLN A 277 13.16 2.40 12.25
C GLN A 277 13.70 1.85 10.94
N GLY A 278 13.94 2.71 9.96
CA GLY A 278 14.39 2.32 8.62
C GLY A 278 15.87 1.97 8.53
N GLY A 279 16.66 2.28 9.57
CA GLY A 279 18.12 2.17 9.50
C GLY A 279 18.73 3.13 8.48
N LEU A 280 18.10 4.30 8.30
CA LEU A 280 18.51 5.33 7.35
C LEU A 280 19.26 6.45 8.06
N PRO A 281 20.34 7.01 7.48
CA PRO A 281 20.95 8.22 8.03
C PRO A 281 19.93 9.36 8.18
N LEU A 282 19.90 10.06 9.31
CA LEU A 282 18.94 11.14 9.56
C LEU A 282 19.05 12.25 8.49
N ALA A 283 20.26 12.61 8.09
CA ALA A 283 20.51 13.59 7.04
C ALA A 283 19.90 13.19 5.68
N LEU A 284 19.83 11.87 5.37
CA LEU A 284 19.16 11.38 4.20
C LEU A 284 17.65 11.61 4.28
N VAL A 285 17.03 11.26 5.42
CA VAL A 285 15.59 11.49 5.62
C VAL A 285 15.27 12.98 5.57
N GLN A 286 16.10 13.82 6.19
CA GLN A 286 15.96 15.28 6.14
C GLN A 286 16.04 15.80 4.71
N GLY A 287 17.05 15.38 3.94
CA GLY A 287 17.24 15.77 2.54
C GLY A 287 16.12 15.30 1.61
N GLU A 288 15.54 14.13 1.86
CA GLU A 288 14.39 13.63 1.07
C GLU A 288 13.17 14.55 1.18
N TYR A 289 12.94 15.11 2.38
CA TYR A 289 11.79 15.98 2.64
C TYR A 289 12.12 17.47 2.66
N GLN A 290 13.38 17.83 2.35
CA GLN A 290 13.76 19.23 2.22
C GLN A 290 12.91 19.90 1.14
N ASP A 291 12.37 21.07 1.44
CA ASP A 291 11.53 21.88 0.55
C ASP A 291 10.17 21.23 0.15
N ASP A 292 9.83 20.08 0.74
CA ASP A 292 8.52 19.47 0.50
C ASP A 292 7.39 20.22 1.23
N ASP A 293 6.29 20.42 0.51
CA ASP A 293 5.00 20.77 1.10
C ASP A 293 4.43 19.57 1.85
N LEU A 294 4.53 19.59 3.18
CA LEU A 294 4.07 18.48 4.02
C LEU A 294 2.57 18.23 3.92
N ARG A 295 1.76 19.28 3.66
CA ARG A 295 0.32 19.12 3.44
C ARG A 295 0.01 18.44 2.11
N PHE A 296 0.91 18.47 1.14
CA PHE A 296 0.82 17.64 -0.06
C PHE A 296 1.31 16.21 0.23
N ARG A 297 2.51 16.07 0.82
CA ARG A 297 3.17 14.77 1.03
C ARG A 297 2.36 13.83 1.91
N PHE A 298 1.76 14.33 2.97
CA PHE A 298 0.96 13.53 3.91
C PHE A 298 -0.55 13.69 3.70
N ASN A 299 -0.99 14.25 2.56
CA ASN A 299 -2.41 14.36 2.26
C ASN A 299 -3.01 12.97 2.00
N PRO A 300 -3.99 12.52 2.83
CA PRO A 300 -4.56 11.19 2.70
C PRO A 300 -5.67 11.09 1.65
N ARG A 301 -6.15 12.23 1.09
CA ARG A 301 -7.31 12.29 0.20
C ARG A 301 -7.10 11.53 -1.10
N LEU A 302 -8.15 10.87 -1.54
CA LEU A 302 -8.24 10.26 -2.86
C LEU A 302 -8.88 11.24 -3.85
N ASP A 303 -8.23 12.39 -4.05
CA ASP A 303 -8.68 13.49 -4.89
C ASP A 303 -8.35 13.28 -6.39
N GLU A 304 -8.61 14.31 -7.20
CA GLU A 304 -8.41 14.25 -8.65
C GLU A 304 -6.94 13.98 -9.04
N PHE A 305 -5.98 14.50 -8.26
CA PHE A 305 -4.57 14.19 -8.48
C PHE A 305 -4.30 12.69 -8.35
N VAL A 306 -4.82 12.06 -7.30
CA VAL A 306 -4.63 10.61 -7.07
C VAL A 306 -5.36 9.79 -8.13
N ALA A 307 -6.61 10.14 -8.44
CA ALA A 307 -7.39 9.45 -9.46
C ALA A 307 -6.71 9.49 -10.83
N THR A 308 -6.20 10.65 -11.23
CA THR A 308 -5.49 10.84 -12.51
C THR A 308 -4.14 10.12 -12.50
N SER A 309 -3.36 10.21 -11.39
CA SER A 309 -2.05 9.54 -11.29
C SER A 309 -2.18 8.03 -11.39
N TYR A 310 -3.16 7.43 -10.70
CA TYR A 310 -3.41 5.99 -10.81
C TYR A 310 -4.00 5.60 -12.17
N GLY A 311 -4.84 6.45 -12.77
CA GLY A 311 -5.35 6.24 -14.15
C GLY A 311 -4.21 6.20 -15.17
N ASP A 312 -3.29 7.14 -15.10
CA ASP A 312 -2.06 7.15 -15.91
C ASP A 312 -1.18 5.92 -15.63
N SER A 313 -1.05 5.53 -14.35
CA SER A 313 -0.33 4.33 -13.94
C SER A 313 -0.91 3.07 -14.57
N VAL A 314 -2.24 2.90 -14.57
CA VAL A 314 -2.94 1.76 -15.20
C VAL A 314 -2.73 1.76 -16.72
N ALA A 315 -2.90 2.91 -17.36
CA ALA A 315 -2.72 3.03 -18.81
C ALA A 315 -1.29 2.70 -19.23
N LYS A 316 -0.29 3.22 -18.51
CA LYS A 316 1.14 2.94 -18.77
C LYS A 316 1.50 1.51 -18.44
N ALA A 317 1.06 0.96 -17.30
CA ALA A 317 1.29 -0.44 -16.97
C ALA A 317 0.75 -1.38 -18.06
N LYS A 318 -0.41 -1.06 -18.64
CA LYS A 318 -0.97 -1.81 -19.77
C LYS A 318 -0.14 -1.63 -21.05
N SER A 319 0.22 -0.41 -21.40
CA SER A 319 1.00 -0.12 -22.62
C SER A 319 2.41 -0.73 -22.60
N PHE A 320 2.99 -0.86 -21.41
CA PHE A 320 4.30 -1.51 -21.21
C PHE A 320 4.20 -3.03 -21.01
N GLY A 321 2.99 -3.60 -21.02
CA GLY A 321 2.78 -5.04 -20.86
C GLY A 321 2.95 -5.56 -19.42
N LEU A 322 2.97 -4.67 -18.43
CA LEU A 322 3.07 -5.02 -17.01
C LEU A 322 1.74 -5.57 -16.46
N ILE A 323 0.63 -5.22 -17.06
CA ILE A 323 -0.70 -5.80 -16.83
C ILE A 323 -1.37 -6.18 -18.15
N ARG A 324 -2.25 -7.19 -18.12
CA ARG A 324 -3.01 -7.62 -19.31
C ARG A 324 -4.34 -6.90 -19.46
N ARG A 325 -4.99 -6.56 -18.35
CA ARG A 325 -6.31 -5.91 -18.30
C ARG A 325 -6.20 -4.62 -17.51
N ASP A 326 -6.87 -3.60 -17.98
CA ASP A 326 -7.14 -2.38 -17.24
C ASP A 326 -8.40 -2.53 -16.38
N PHE A 327 -8.65 -1.55 -15.56
CA PHE A 327 -9.84 -1.43 -14.74
C PHE A 327 -10.16 0.05 -14.49
N ASP A 328 -11.41 0.32 -14.12
CA ASP A 328 -11.83 1.67 -13.73
C ASP A 328 -11.23 2.03 -12.37
N VAL A 329 -10.27 2.96 -12.40
CA VAL A 329 -9.60 3.47 -11.20
C VAL A 329 -10.60 4.19 -10.29
N ARG A 330 -11.50 5.02 -10.84
CA ARG A 330 -12.45 5.78 -10.01
C ARG A 330 -13.39 4.85 -9.23
N ALA A 331 -13.84 3.77 -9.87
CA ALA A 331 -14.62 2.74 -9.21
C ALA A 331 -13.83 1.93 -8.17
N TRP A 332 -12.49 1.88 -8.28
CA TRP A 332 -11.61 1.23 -7.32
C TRP A 332 -11.34 2.07 -6.08
N LEU A 333 -11.35 3.40 -6.18
CA LEU A 333 -11.16 4.29 -5.04
C LEU A 333 -12.34 4.18 -4.05
N ALA A 334 -12.06 4.35 -2.77
CA ALA A 334 -13.05 4.40 -1.69
C ALA A 334 -12.85 5.68 -0.83
N PRO A 335 -13.06 6.88 -1.41
CA PRO A 335 -12.76 8.15 -0.74
C PRO A 335 -13.61 8.40 0.49
N GLN A 336 -14.79 7.76 0.61
CA GLN A 336 -15.71 8.00 1.71
C GLN A 336 -15.07 7.75 3.09
N PHE A 337 -14.17 6.79 3.23
CA PHE A 337 -13.52 6.50 4.51
C PHE A 337 -12.59 7.65 4.96
N VAL A 338 -11.79 8.18 4.04
CA VAL A 338 -10.92 9.34 4.33
C VAL A 338 -11.74 10.59 4.60
N GLU A 339 -12.78 10.86 3.79
CA GLU A 339 -13.61 12.05 3.97
C GLU A 339 -14.39 12.01 5.29
N GLN A 340 -14.90 10.85 5.69
CA GLN A 340 -15.52 10.66 7.00
C GLN A 340 -14.52 10.85 8.15
N ALA A 341 -13.28 10.33 8.02
CA ALA A 341 -12.24 10.52 9.01
C ALA A 341 -11.86 12.00 9.17
N ILE A 342 -11.70 12.72 8.06
CA ILE A 342 -11.41 14.16 8.04
C ILE A 342 -12.57 14.96 8.70
N ALA A 343 -13.81 14.59 8.41
CA ALA A 343 -14.99 15.22 9.02
C ALA A 343 -15.06 14.98 10.53
N ALA A 344 -14.84 13.74 10.95
CA ALA A 344 -14.85 13.36 12.37
C ALA A 344 -13.74 14.06 13.19
N GLN A 345 -12.64 14.43 12.56
CA GLN A 345 -11.52 15.16 13.18
C GLN A 345 -11.61 16.68 13.01
N HIS A 346 -12.72 17.20 12.47
CA HIS A 346 -12.93 18.63 12.21
C HIS A 346 -11.79 19.28 11.39
N SER A 347 -11.22 18.52 10.44
CA SER A 347 -10.05 18.92 9.66
C SER A 347 -10.34 19.10 8.16
N GLN A 348 -11.59 19.45 7.79
CA GLN A 348 -12.03 19.59 6.41
C GLN A 348 -11.21 20.61 5.62
N ASP A 349 -10.81 21.70 6.25
CA ASP A 349 -10.03 22.79 5.64
C ASP A 349 -8.51 22.63 5.82
N TYR A 350 -8.08 21.59 6.53
CA TYR A 350 -6.67 21.36 6.79
C TYR A 350 -5.90 20.95 5.53
N TRP A 351 -6.44 20.00 4.75
CA TRP A 351 -5.84 19.60 3.48
C TRP A 351 -6.62 20.16 2.29
N PRO A 352 -5.96 20.87 1.36
CA PRO A 352 -6.58 21.20 0.09
C PRO A 352 -6.80 19.91 -0.74
N SER A 353 -7.79 19.93 -1.62
CA SER A 353 -7.86 18.98 -2.73
C SER A 353 -6.94 19.48 -3.85
N TYR A 354 -6.43 18.56 -4.66
CA TYR A 354 -5.53 18.89 -5.77
C TYR A 354 -6.16 18.50 -7.11
N ASP A 355 -5.95 19.33 -8.12
CA ASP A 355 -6.33 19.02 -9.51
C ASP A 355 -5.43 17.91 -10.10
N ALA A 356 -5.75 17.47 -11.32
CA ALA A 356 -4.99 16.44 -12.03
C ALA A 356 -3.48 16.71 -12.15
N ARG A 357 -3.06 17.98 -12.09
CA ARG A 357 -1.66 18.41 -12.18
C ARG A 357 -0.98 18.54 -10.82
N GLY A 358 -1.72 18.34 -9.73
CA GLY A 358 -1.22 18.52 -8.37
C GLY A 358 -1.18 20.00 -7.93
N VAL A 359 -2.01 20.85 -8.52
CA VAL A 359 -2.22 22.23 -8.09
C VAL A 359 -3.37 22.26 -7.09
N ALA A 360 -3.15 22.93 -5.95
CA ALA A 360 -4.18 23.03 -4.92
C ALA A 360 -5.42 23.78 -5.45
N ILE A 361 -6.58 23.17 -5.27
CA ILE A 361 -7.87 23.78 -5.62
C ILE A 361 -8.26 24.69 -4.45
N LYS A 362 -8.37 25.98 -4.70
CA LYS A 362 -8.94 26.94 -3.73
C LYS A 362 -10.42 26.62 -3.56
N ARG A 363 -10.86 26.36 -2.36
CA ARG A 363 -12.27 26.25 -2.00
C ARG A 363 -12.91 27.63 -1.89
#